data_244200bc1c35ec29b2a2ea85ee92d4c7
#
_entry.id   244200bc1c35ec29b2a2ea85ee92d4c7
#
_cell.length_a   1.000
_cell.length_b   1.000
_cell.length_c   1.000
_cell.angle_alpha   90.00
_cell.angle_beta   90.00
_cell.angle_gamma   90.00
#
_symmetry.space_group_name_H-M   'P 1'
#
loop_
_entity.id
_entity.type
_entity.pdbx_description
1 polymer ?
#
loop_
_entity_poly.entity_id
_entity_poly.type
_entity_poly.pdbx_seq_one_letter_code
_entity_poly.pdbx_strand_id
1 'polypeptide(L)'
;KPLFAEGFVYENQPVMLTEAGGISLGTRCNPDSWGYSDTDSEEDFLTAYRHVIQSIYSSDLLCGFCYTQLADIQQEQNGLLNEDISLKLTLRKYGKSTIPEKLPLHFPRLRTVKGGLYE
;
A
#
# COMPACT_ATOMS: atom_id res chain seq x y z
N LYS A 1 12.65 11.30 -11.27
CA LYS A 1 11.68 12.32 -11.75
C LYS A 1 11.37 13.26 -10.60
N PRO A 2 11.18 14.58 -10.85
CA PRO A 2 10.72 15.49 -9.81
C PRO A 2 9.33 15.09 -9.33
N LEU A 3 9.06 15.32 -8.04
CA LEU A 3 7.76 15.00 -7.43
C LEU A 3 6.67 15.97 -7.90
N PHE A 4 7.03 17.21 -8.13
CA PHE A 4 6.11 18.26 -8.57
C PHE A 4 6.39 18.67 -10.02
N ALA A 5 5.37 19.16 -10.69
CA ALA A 5 5.51 19.74 -12.02
C ALA A 5 6.38 21.00 -11.98
N GLU A 6 6.89 21.41 -13.14
CA GLU A 6 7.68 22.63 -13.27
C GLU A 6 6.88 23.86 -12.78
N GLY A 7 7.53 24.71 -12.00
CA GLY A 7 6.91 25.88 -11.39
C GLY A 7 6.26 25.64 -10.02
N PHE A 8 6.22 24.40 -9.54
CA PHE A 8 5.72 24.07 -8.21
C PHE A 8 6.85 23.62 -7.27
N VAL A 9 6.81 24.09 -6.04
CA VAL A 9 7.80 23.77 -5.00
C VAL A 9 7.12 23.07 -3.84
N TYR A 10 7.84 22.11 -3.24
CA TYR A 10 7.40 21.47 -2.01
C TYR A 10 7.53 22.43 -0.83
N GLU A 11 6.42 22.71 -0.16
CA GLU A 11 6.32 23.63 0.98
C GLU A 11 5.90 22.90 2.28
N ASN A 12 6.36 21.67 2.46
CA ASN A 12 6.03 20.81 3.59
C ASN A 12 4.54 20.37 3.67
N GLN A 13 3.84 20.35 2.54
CA GLN A 13 2.49 19.78 2.47
C GLN A 13 2.55 18.28 2.80
N PRO A 14 1.50 17.72 3.44
CA PRO A 14 1.41 16.28 3.61
C PRO A 14 1.30 15.58 2.25
N VAL A 15 2.16 14.60 2.00
CA VAL A 15 2.18 13.83 0.76
C VAL A 15 1.65 12.44 1.05
N MET A 16 0.64 12.00 0.31
CA MET A 16 0.09 10.65 0.38
C MET A 16 0.30 9.91 -0.93
N LEU A 17 0.63 8.64 -0.83
CA LEU A 17 0.60 7.73 -1.97
C LEU A 17 -0.81 7.13 -2.08
N THR A 18 -1.62 7.66 -3.00
CA THR A 18 -3.03 7.31 -3.11
C THR A 18 -3.29 5.98 -3.80
N GLU A 19 -2.28 5.42 -4.47
CA GLU A 19 -2.30 4.09 -5.05
C GLU A 19 -0.94 3.43 -4.88
N ALA A 20 -0.93 2.26 -4.26
CA ALA A 20 0.26 1.42 -4.11
C ALA A 20 -0.13 -0.05 -4.04
N GLY A 21 0.64 -0.93 -4.66
CA GLY A 21 0.39 -2.37 -4.66
C GLY A 21 0.01 -2.89 -6.03
N GLY A 22 -1.21 -3.35 -6.21
CA GLY A 22 -1.67 -3.91 -7.48
C GLY A 22 -1.04 -5.27 -7.81
N ILE A 23 -0.67 -6.05 -6.77
CA ILE A 23 -0.01 -7.34 -6.90
C ILE A 23 -1.10 -8.42 -7.00
N SER A 24 -1.05 -9.23 -8.04
CA SER A 24 -1.94 -10.37 -8.20
C SER A 24 -1.27 -11.67 -7.78
N LEU A 25 -2.08 -12.61 -7.30
CA LEU A 25 -1.66 -13.95 -6.92
C LEU A 25 -2.32 -14.99 -7.81
N GLY A 26 -1.50 -15.73 -8.58
CA GLY A 26 -1.97 -16.87 -9.36
C GLY A 26 -2.76 -16.53 -10.62
N THR A 27 -2.67 -15.31 -11.14
CA THR A 27 -3.40 -14.85 -12.33
C THR A 27 -3.03 -15.57 -13.62
N ARG A 28 -1.88 -16.26 -13.66
CA ARG A 28 -1.48 -17.04 -14.83
C ARG A 28 -2.44 -18.19 -15.17
N CYS A 29 -3.30 -18.59 -14.24
CA CYS A 29 -4.32 -19.60 -14.45
C CYS A 29 -5.60 -19.06 -15.11
N ASN A 30 -5.77 -17.73 -15.15
CA ASN A 30 -6.91 -17.07 -15.80
C ASN A 30 -6.40 -15.99 -16.76
N PRO A 31 -6.40 -16.27 -18.09
CA PRO A 31 -5.84 -15.35 -19.08
C PRO A 31 -6.57 -14.01 -19.18
N ASP A 32 -7.78 -13.92 -18.65
CA ASP A 32 -8.59 -12.71 -18.66
C ASP A 32 -8.38 -11.84 -17.42
N SER A 33 -7.65 -12.35 -16.40
CA SER A 33 -7.35 -11.61 -15.18
C SER A 33 -6.05 -10.83 -15.30
N TRP A 34 -5.96 -9.73 -14.55
CA TRP A 34 -4.79 -8.86 -14.56
C TRP A 34 -4.49 -8.21 -13.19
N GLY A 35 -3.27 -7.77 -13.04
CA GLY A 35 -2.77 -6.93 -11.96
C GLY A 35 -1.59 -6.09 -12.49
N TYR A 36 -1.09 -5.17 -11.70
CA TYR A 36 0.09 -4.38 -12.09
C TYR A 36 1.38 -5.20 -12.03
N SER A 37 1.40 -6.24 -11.21
CA SER A 37 2.45 -7.26 -11.16
C SER A 37 1.88 -8.60 -10.74
N ASP A 38 2.39 -9.67 -11.35
CA ASP A 38 1.90 -11.02 -11.13
C ASP A 38 2.88 -11.82 -10.27
N THR A 39 2.34 -12.66 -9.40
CA THR A 39 3.10 -13.62 -8.59
C THR A 39 2.50 -15.01 -8.69
N ASP A 40 3.35 -16.03 -8.67
CA ASP A 40 2.94 -17.41 -8.87
C ASP A 40 2.70 -18.16 -7.56
N SER A 41 3.24 -17.66 -6.46
CA SER A 41 3.14 -18.28 -5.15
C SER A 41 2.78 -17.28 -4.05
N GLU A 42 2.23 -17.80 -2.95
CA GLU A 42 1.99 -16.99 -1.75
C GLU A 42 3.26 -16.36 -1.20
N GLU A 43 4.41 -17.02 -1.32
CA GLU A 43 5.70 -16.52 -0.85
C GLU A 43 6.18 -15.34 -1.68
N ASP A 44 6.08 -15.45 -3.01
CA ASP A 44 6.40 -14.36 -3.93
C ASP A 44 5.48 -13.16 -3.70
N PHE A 45 4.17 -13.41 -3.56
CA PHE A 45 3.20 -12.37 -3.24
C PHE A 45 3.57 -11.64 -1.94
N LEU A 46 3.82 -12.38 -0.86
CA LEU A 46 4.19 -11.78 0.43
C LEU A 46 5.51 -11.04 0.37
N THR A 47 6.45 -11.51 -0.44
CA THR A 47 7.73 -10.83 -0.66
C THR A 47 7.53 -9.52 -1.41
N ALA A 48 6.78 -9.53 -2.50
CA ALA A 48 6.46 -8.32 -3.26
C ALA A 48 5.65 -7.32 -2.40
N TYR A 49 4.63 -7.80 -1.70
CA TYR A 49 3.83 -7.01 -0.77
C TYR A 49 4.71 -6.34 0.31
N ARG A 50 5.59 -7.12 0.94
CA ARG A 50 6.52 -6.61 1.96
C ARG A 50 7.43 -5.53 1.39
N HIS A 51 7.96 -5.71 0.18
CA HIS A 51 8.81 -4.71 -0.47
C HIS A 51 8.07 -3.39 -0.70
N VAL A 52 6.84 -3.44 -1.18
CA VAL A 52 6.00 -2.23 -1.35
C VAL A 52 5.81 -1.52 -0.01
N ILE A 53 5.36 -2.25 1.00
CA ILE A 53 5.09 -1.69 2.33
C ILE A 53 6.37 -1.12 2.97
N GLN A 54 7.48 -1.85 2.92
CA GLN A 54 8.75 -1.38 3.47
C GLN A 54 9.28 -0.13 2.74
N SER A 55 9.12 -0.06 1.41
CA SER A 55 9.51 1.12 0.63
C SER A 55 8.71 2.35 1.03
N ILE A 56 7.40 2.18 1.26
CA ILE A 56 6.53 3.26 1.74
C ILE A 56 6.95 3.73 3.13
N TYR A 57 7.16 2.80 4.07
CA TYR A 57 7.58 3.14 5.44
C TYR A 57 8.99 3.71 5.53
N SER A 58 9.84 3.44 4.54
CA SER A 58 11.20 4.00 4.46
C SER A 58 11.24 5.41 3.89
N SER A 59 10.11 5.93 3.42
CA SER A 59 10.03 7.28 2.86
C SER A 59 9.80 8.32 3.94
N ASP A 60 10.71 9.27 4.07
CA ASP A 60 10.56 10.43 4.98
C ASP A 60 9.54 11.46 4.47
N LEU A 61 9.09 11.31 3.20
CA LEU A 61 8.19 12.24 2.55
C LEU A 61 6.72 11.86 2.75
N LEU A 62 6.41 10.56 2.79
CA LEU A 62 5.04 10.07 2.81
C LEU A 62 4.45 10.12 4.22
N CYS A 63 3.28 10.71 4.36
CA CYS A 63 2.52 10.69 5.62
C CYS A 63 1.43 9.61 5.65
N GLY A 64 1.18 8.92 4.54
CA GLY A 64 0.20 7.84 4.44
C GLY A 64 0.12 7.23 3.05
N PHE A 65 -0.62 6.16 2.93
CA PHE A 65 -0.85 5.48 1.65
C PHE A 65 -2.21 4.77 1.63
N CYS A 66 -2.70 4.49 0.42
CA CYS A 66 -3.77 3.54 0.15
C CYS A 66 -3.22 2.36 -0.65
N TYR A 67 -3.47 1.15 -0.17
CA TYR A 67 -3.13 -0.05 -0.93
C TYR A 67 -4.22 -0.35 -1.96
N THR A 68 -3.82 -0.62 -3.18
CA THR A 68 -4.68 -1.02 -4.28
C THR A 68 -4.51 -2.52 -4.49
N GLN A 69 -5.51 -3.36 -4.16
CA GLN A 69 -6.81 -2.92 -3.59
C GLN A 69 -7.24 -3.82 -2.45
N LEU A 70 -8.37 -3.51 -1.83
CA LEU A 70 -8.85 -4.32 -0.71
C LEU A 70 -9.33 -5.70 -1.17
N ALA A 71 -10.13 -5.78 -2.20
CA ALA A 71 -10.69 -7.02 -2.73
C ALA A 71 -10.61 -7.05 -4.25
N ASP A 72 -10.61 -8.26 -4.82
CA ASP A 72 -10.70 -8.45 -6.26
C ASP A 72 -12.00 -7.87 -6.81
N ILE A 73 -11.96 -7.38 -8.04
CA ILE A 73 -13.11 -6.88 -8.77
C ILE A 73 -13.07 -7.46 -10.18
N GLN A 74 -13.90 -8.45 -10.45
CA GLN A 74 -14.00 -9.10 -11.76
C GLN A 74 -12.63 -9.59 -12.27
N GLN A 75 -12.11 -9.02 -13.36
CA GLN A 75 -10.82 -9.41 -13.96
C GLN A 75 -9.63 -8.80 -13.22
N GLU A 76 -9.83 -7.75 -12.44
CA GLU A 76 -8.77 -7.11 -11.66
C GLU A 76 -8.55 -7.87 -10.34
N GLN A 77 -7.60 -8.81 -10.36
CA GLN A 77 -7.36 -9.77 -9.27
C GLN A 77 -6.12 -9.42 -8.43
N ASN A 78 -5.99 -8.17 -8.05
CA ASN A 78 -4.88 -7.65 -7.25
C ASN A 78 -5.27 -7.25 -5.82
N GLY A 79 -6.46 -7.67 -5.37
CA GLY A 79 -6.94 -7.45 -4.01
C GLY A 79 -6.18 -8.24 -2.96
N LEU A 80 -6.20 -7.77 -1.71
CA LEU A 80 -5.76 -8.54 -0.54
C LEU A 80 -6.78 -9.63 -0.16
N LEU A 81 -8.02 -9.45 -0.57
CA LEU A 81 -9.13 -10.38 -0.42
C LEU A 81 -9.59 -10.86 -1.79
N ASN A 82 -10.27 -11.99 -1.82
CA ASN A 82 -11.01 -12.43 -3.00
C ASN A 82 -12.24 -11.55 -3.24
N GLU A 83 -12.89 -11.68 -4.40
CA GLU A 83 -14.09 -10.92 -4.77
C GLU A 83 -15.26 -11.11 -3.79
N ASP A 84 -15.38 -12.29 -3.19
CA ASP A 84 -16.37 -12.62 -2.15
C ASP A 84 -15.97 -12.14 -0.74
N ILE A 85 -14.92 -11.32 -0.64
CA ILE A 85 -14.36 -10.80 0.62
C ILE A 85 -13.70 -11.89 1.48
N SER A 86 -13.57 -13.10 1.01
CA SER A 86 -12.79 -14.13 1.70
C SER A 86 -11.28 -13.83 1.64
N LEU A 87 -10.54 -14.34 2.61
CA LEU A 87 -9.10 -14.09 2.70
C LEU A 87 -8.33 -14.88 1.63
N LYS A 88 -7.54 -14.23 0.79
CA LYS A 88 -6.53 -14.89 -0.06
C LYS A 88 -5.44 -15.52 0.78
N LEU A 89 -5.00 -14.82 1.82
CA LEU A 89 -3.99 -15.25 2.77
C LEU A 89 -4.45 -14.99 4.20
N THR A 90 -3.90 -15.72 5.17
CA THR A 90 -4.26 -15.50 6.57
C THR A 90 -3.84 -14.10 7.03
N LEU A 91 -4.65 -13.45 7.87
CA LEU A 91 -4.35 -12.13 8.45
C LEU A 91 -2.99 -12.09 9.15
N ARG A 92 -2.56 -13.22 9.74
CA ARG A 92 -1.24 -13.34 10.37
C ARG A 92 -0.09 -13.17 9.37
N LYS A 93 -0.25 -13.66 8.12
CA LYS A 93 0.76 -13.52 7.06
C LYS A 93 0.87 -12.05 6.64
N TYR A 94 -0.26 -11.38 6.42
CA TYR A 94 -0.27 -9.95 6.12
C TYR A 94 0.33 -9.12 7.26
N GLY A 95 -0.10 -9.34 8.50
CA GLY A 95 0.36 -8.57 9.66
C GLY A 95 1.88 -8.62 9.83
N LYS A 96 2.51 -9.79 9.66
CA LYS A 96 3.97 -9.94 9.69
C LYS A 96 4.68 -9.20 8.56
N SER A 97 4.01 -8.97 7.45
CA SER A 97 4.56 -8.29 6.28
C SER A 97 4.31 -6.78 6.29
N THR A 98 3.26 -6.34 6.99
CA THR A 98 2.85 -4.93 7.05
C THR A 98 3.60 -4.16 8.13
N ILE A 99 3.87 -4.79 9.28
CA ILE A 99 4.55 -4.12 10.39
C ILE A 99 6.05 -4.36 10.23
N PRO A 100 6.86 -3.33 9.92
CA PRO A 100 8.30 -3.47 9.89
C PRO A 100 8.81 -3.80 11.30
N GLU A 101 9.79 -4.71 11.41
CA GLU A 101 10.40 -5.12 12.69
C GLU A 101 10.98 -3.95 13.48
N LYS A 102 11.36 -2.89 12.77
CA LYS A 102 11.73 -1.59 13.34
C LYS A 102 10.93 -0.54 12.62
N LEU A 103 9.86 -0.05 13.24
CA LEU A 103 9.27 1.22 12.86
C LEU A 103 10.39 2.28 12.92
N PRO A 104 10.68 2.99 11.83
CA PRO A 104 11.57 4.15 11.91
C PRO A 104 10.96 5.10 12.96
N LEU A 105 11.74 5.45 13.97
CA LEU A 105 11.33 6.31 15.10
C LEU A 105 10.97 7.75 14.67
N HIS A 106 10.89 8.01 13.38
CA HIS A 106 10.56 9.29 12.76
C HIS A 106 9.22 9.25 12.02
N PHE A 107 8.15 8.86 12.71
CA PHE A 107 6.88 9.48 12.36
C PHE A 107 6.95 10.92 12.86
N PRO A 108 6.79 11.93 12.00
CA PRO A 108 6.57 13.28 12.49
C PRO A 108 5.38 13.18 13.44
N ARG A 109 5.61 13.47 14.72
CA ARG A 109 4.50 13.50 15.69
C ARG A 109 3.47 14.42 15.09
N LEU A 110 2.31 13.88 14.71
CA LEU A 110 1.15 14.68 14.42
C LEU A 110 1.03 15.64 15.60
N ARG A 111 1.36 16.91 15.37
CA ARG A 111 1.03 17.96 16.33
C ARG A 111 -0.49 17.92 16.40
N THR A 112 -1.00 17.37 17.48
CA THR A 112 -2.40 17.55 17.83
C THR A 112 -2.62 19.04 17.89
N VAL A 113 -3.24 19.60 16.86
CA VAL A 113 -3.78 20.94 16.91
C VAL A 113 -4.84 20.85 18.00
N LYS A 114 -4.54 21.40 19.18
CA LYS A 114 -5.52 21.53 20.25
C LYS A 114 -6.71 22.28 19.65
N GLY A 115 -7.88 21.61 19.65
CA GLY A 115 -9.08 22.11 19.04
C GLY A 115 -9.45 23.50 19.52
N GLY A 116 -9.59 24.42 18.58
CA GLY A 116 -10.48 25.54 18.74
C GLY A 116 -11.89 25.04 18.42
N LEU A 117 -12.75 25.01 19.40
CA LEU A 117 -14.19 24.95 19.22
C LEU A 117 -14.57 26.16 18.37
N TYR A 118 -15.22 25.90 17.25
CA TYR A 118 -16.00 26.93 16.58
C TYR A 118 -17.36 26.99 17.30
N GLU A 119 -17.62 28.13 17.94
CA GLU A 119 -18.97 28.57 18.26
C GLU A 119 -19.69 29.05 17.00
#